data_f3e850053db43d698a532c3ab62f4859
#
_entry.id   f3e850053db43d698a532c3ab62f4859
#
_cell.length_a   1.000
_cell.length_b   1.000
_cell.length_c   1.000
_cell.angle_alpha   90.00
_cell.angle_beta   90.00
_cell.angle_gamma   90.00
#
_symmetry.space_group_name_H-M   'P 1'
#
loop_
_entity.id
_entity.type
_entity.pdbx_description
1 polymer ?
#
loop_
_entity_poly.entity_id
_entity_poly.type
_entity_poly.pdbx_seq_one_letter_code
_entity_poly.pdbx_strand_id
1 'polypeptide(L)'
;MNGTLALDSAPGKGSDFTILLPLPLADNQSLPDVTAGAPDAGEAEALPLFEGQDVYCLLVDDDPLQLALTEELLKQSHVQVVGCTNPHNVLELLRNTVFNAIITDIQMPTLDGYHLLERIRTSGIPGTDEIPVIALSASIAKEHEHYLEAGFTGFLNKPFTAAQLISLLNELLTLHLEARSELNFSSLTAFAGEDPEASASILKTFSEETRKSIDLLRDALEGKDREEASRISHKLIPLFTMLGANSLVQHLRILEKNDEELTDSGWYHLLGEVIEQALAIVKDAESAIG
;
A
#
# COMPACT_ATOMS: atom_id res chain seq x y z
N MET A 1 -0.16 36.73 22.94
CA MET A 1 -1.50 36.82 23.59
C MET A 1 -1.28 37.06 25.06
N ASN A 2 -1.84 38.13 25.65
CA ASN A 2 -1.69 38.41 27.10
C ASN A 2 -2.85 37.74 27.87
N GLY A 3 -2.82 36.39 27.95
CA GLY A 3 -3.77 35.64 28.71
C GLY A 3 -3.26 35.33 30.13
N THR A 4 -4.15 34.96 31.02
CA THR A 4 -3.80 34.46 32.38
C THR A 4 -4.26 33.01 32.54
N LEU A 5 -3.40 32.22 33.19
CA LEU A 5 -3.71 30.84 33.61
C LEU A 5 -3.80 30.81 35.13
N ALA A 6 -4.92 30.34 35.66
CA ALA A 6 -5.08 30.09 37.08
C ALA A 6 -5.28 28.58 37.31
N LEU A 7 -4.68 28.06 38.39
CA LEU A 7 -4.84 26.69 38.84
C LEU A 7 -5.37 26.68 40.26
N ASP A 8 -6.48 25.99 40.49
CA ASP A 8 -6.98 25.65 41.83
C ASP A 8 -6.97 24.12 41.99
N SER A 9 -6.23 23.63 42.99
CA SER A 9 -6.01 22.21 43.18
C SER A 9 -5.93 21.85 44.65
N ALA A 10 -6.66 20.80 45.05
CA ALA A 10 -6.59 20.28 46.42
C ALA A 10 -6.49 18.74 46.40
N PRO A 11 -5.69 18.15 47.30
CA PRO A 11 -5.58 16.70 47.42
C PRO A 11 -6.94 16.02 47.61
N GLY A 12 -7.30 15.07 46.73
CA GLY A 12 -8.57 14.35 46.75
C GLY A 12 -9.78 15.11 46.17
N LYS A 13 -9.60 16.36 45.70
CA LYS A 13 -10.69 17.16 45.07
C LYS A 13 -10.50 17.42 43.59
N GLY A 14 -9.36 17.04 43.03
CA GLY A 14 -9.02 17.31 41.62
C GLY A 14 -8.31 18.66 41.41
N SER A 15 -8.18 19.07 40.17
CA SER A 15 -7.53 20.32 39.76
C SER A 15 -8.38 21.03 38.70
N ASP A 16 -8.64 22.31 38.90
CA ASP A 16 -9.31 23.19 37.97
C ASP A 16 -8.30 24.14 37.31
N PHE A 17 -8.22 24.09 35.97
CA PHE A 17 -7.41 24.99 35.18
C PHE A 17 -8.31 26.02 34.51
N THR A 18 -8.12 27.29 34.80
CA THR A 18 -8.85 28.40 34.19
C THR A 18 -7.94 29.20 33.29
N ILE A 19 -8.29 29.31 32.02
CA ILE A 19 -7.57 30.13 31.03
C ILE A 19 -8.44 31.32 30.66
N LEU A 20 -7.95 32.54 30.89
CA LEU A 20 -8.57 33.79 30.46
C LEU A 20 -7.73 34.38 29.33
N LEU A 21 -8.33 34.48 28.14
CA LEU A 21 -7.70 35.08 26.97
C LEU A 21 -8.45 36.37 26.59
N PRO A 22 -7.80 37.55 26.62
CA PRO A 22 -8.37 38.76 26.08
C PRO A 22 -8.36 38.65 24.54
N LEU A 23 -9.54 38.46 23.96
CA LEU A 23 -9.71 38.44 22.52
C LEU A 23 -10.27 39.80 22.09
N PRO A 24 -9.70 40.47 21.07
CA PRO A 24 -10.29 41.68 20.49
C PRO A 24 -11.65 41.31 19.88
N LEU A 25 -12.66 42.17 20.09
CA LEU A 25 -13.92 42.03 19.37
C LEU A 25 -13.64 42.23 17.87
N ALA A 26 -14.00 41.28 17.05
CA ALA A 26 -13.96 41.43 15.62
C ALA A 26 -15.02 42.46 15.18
N ASP A 27 -14.64 43.49 14.44
CA ASP A 27 -15.58 44.37 13.78
C ASP A 27 -16.41 43.57 12.77
N ASN A 28 -17.72 43.64 12.88
CA ASN A 28 -18.71 42.91 12.07
C ASN A 28 -18.61 43.18 10.54
N GLN A 29 -17.67 44.04 10.11
CA GLN A 29 -17.47 44.40 8.69
C GLN A 29 -16.28 43.69 8.02
N SER A 30 -15.51 42.86 8.75
CA SER A 30 -14.31 42.19 8.22
C SER A 30 -14.16 40.75 8.65
N LEU A 31 -15.26 40.09 8.97
CA LEU A 31 -15.22 38.61 8.98
C LEU A 31 -15.11 38.20 7.51
N PRO A 32 -13.98 37.63 7.08
CA PRO A 32 -14.01 36.85 5.83
C PRO A 32 -15.08 35.77 6.06
N ASP A 33 -15.92 35.64 5.06
CA ASP A 33 -16.96 34.61 5.05
C ASP A 33 -16.27 33.28 5.37
N VAL A 34 -16.42 32.79 6.61
CA VAL A 34 -15.78 31.54 7.08
C VAL A 34 -16.39 30.35 6.36
N THR A 35 -17.43 30.60 5.56
CA THR A 35 -17.97 29.65 4.60
C THR A 35 -17.15 29.56 3.30
N ALA A 36 -16.21 30.50 3.07
CA ALA A 36 -15.32 30.49 1.88
C ALA A 36 -13.97 29.77 2.14
N GLY A 37 -13.80 29.11 3.27
CA GLY A 37 -12.55 28.44 3.65
C GLY A 37 -12.74 27.05 4.28
N ALA A 38 -13.96 26.60 4.47
CA ALA A 38 -14.20 25.17 4.43
C ALA A 38 -13.95 24.74 2.98
N PRO A 39 -13.00 23.84 2.70
CA PRO A 39 -13.03 23.23 1.38
C PRO A 39 -14.45 22.71 1.26
N ASP A 40 -15.12 23.21 0.23
CA ASP A 40 -16.43 22.75 -0.17
C ASP A 40 -16.42 21.23 0.02
N ALA A 41 -17.26 20.75 0.95
CA ALA A 41 -17.61 19.35 0.98
C ALA A 41 -18.56 19.13 -0.22
N GLY A 42 -18.08 19.56 -1.39
CA GLY A 42 -18.50 19.02 -2.64
C GLY A 42 -18.22 17.54 -2.48
N GLU A 43 -19.24 16.75 -2.55
CA GLU A 43 -19.15 15.32 -2.74
C GLU A 43 -17.96 15.08 -3.66
N ALA A 44 -16.77 14.82 -3.05
CA ALA A 44 -15.69 14.23 -3.79
C ALA A 44 -16.30 12.89 -4.20
N GLU A 45 -16.79 12.80 -5.44
CA GLU A 45 -16.98 11.52 -6.07
C GLU A 45 -15.73 10.75 -5.74
N ALA A 46 -15.89 9.74 -4.88
CA ALA A 46 -14.80 8.87 -4.52
C ALA A 46 -14.34 8.28 -5.85
N LEU A 47 -13.28 8.85 -6.40
CA LEU A 47 -12.64 8.30 -7.59
C LEU A 47 -12.27 6.88 -7.19
N PRO A 48 -12.78 5.85 -7.89
CA PRO A 48 -12.36 4.49 -7.60
C PRO A 48 -10.84 4.49 -7.66
N LEU A 49 -10.19 4.03 -6.60
CA LEU A 49 -8.73 4.02 -6.45
C LEU A 49 -8.05 3.37 -7.65
N PHE A 50 -8.65 2.33 -8.18
CA PHE A 50 -8.22 1.66 -9.39
C PHE A 50 -9.46 1.05 -10.05
N GLU A 51 -9.82 1.48 -11.24
CA GLU A 51 -10.86 0.81 -12.01
C GLU A 51 -10.44 -0.66 -12.23
N GLY A 52 -11.06 -1.57 -11.48
CA GLY A 52 -10.89 -3.02 -11.65
C GLY A 52 -9.74 -3.66 -10.86
N GLN A 53 -9.09 -2.97 -9.91
CA GLN A 53 -8.10 -3.58 -9.02
C GLN A 53 -8.54 -3.47 -7.56
N ASP A 54 -8.52 -4.59 -6.84
CA ASP A 54 -8.75 -4.61 -5.40
C ASP A 54 -7.47 -4.14 -4.67
N VAL A 55 -7.52 -2.98 -4.04
CA VAL A 55 -6.43 -2.47 -3.19
C VAL A 55 -6.57 -3.06 -1.81
N TYR A 56 -5.54 -3.75 -1.32
CA TYR A 56 -5.49 -4.41 -0.03
C TYR A 56 -4.44 -3.78 0.87
N CYS A 57 -4.88 -3.13 1.95
CA CYS A 57 -4.00 -2.39 2.86
C CYS A 57 -3.93 -3.02 4.25
N LEU A 58 -2.74 -3.00 4.85
CA LEU A 58 -2.56 -3.28 6.27
C LEU A 58 -2.56 -1.95 7.03
N LEU A 59 -3.49 -1.78 7.96
CA LEU A 59 -3.58 -0.60 8.83
C LEU A 59 -3.13 -0.96 10.25
N VAL A 60 -2.16 -0.21 10.78
CA VAL A 60 -1.57 -0.44 12.11
C VAL A 60 -1.77 0.79 12.98
N ASP A 61 -2.53 0.66 14.05
CA ASP A 61 -2.77 1.72 15.05
C ASP A 61 -3.12 1.04 16.38
N ASP A 62 -2.44 1.36 17.46
CA ASP A 62 -2.67 0.73 18.77
C ASP A 62 -3.97 1.20 19.46
N ASP A 63 -4.54 2.33 19.02
CA ASP A 63 -5.85 2.79 19.46
C ASP A 63 -6.96 2.14 18.62
N PRO A 64 -7.79 1.25 19.21
CA PRO A 64 -8.83 0.55 18.45
C PRO A 64 -9.90 1.50 17.86
N LEU A 65 -10.11 2.69 18.45
CA LEU A 65 -11.05 3.66 17.91
C LEU A 65 -10.49 4.35 16.68
N GLN A 66 -9.23 4.79 16.71
CA GLN A 66 -8.56 5.38 15.56
C GLN A 66 -8.45 4.37 14.42
N LEU A 67 -8.08 3.12 14.73
CA LEU A 67 -8.06 2.02 13.78
C LEU A 67 -9.42 1.87 13.08
N ALA A 68 -10.51 1.72 13.86
CA ALA A 68 -11.86 1.52 13.31
C ALA A 68 -12.32 2.70 12.44
N LEU A 69 -12.02 3.94 12.84
CA LEU A 69 -12.38 5.13 12.07
C LEU A 69 -11.63 5.18 10.74
N THR A 70 -10.32 4.90 10.75
CA THR A 70 -9.50 4.89 9.52
C THR A 70 -9.88 3.73 8.60
N GLU A 71 -10.18 2.55 9.17
CA GLU A 71 -10.71 1.42 8.38
C GLU A 71 -12.02 1.79 7.66
N GLU A 72 -12.94 2.47 8.36
CA GLU A 72 -14.22 2.87 7.76
C GLU A 72 -14.02 3.86 6.62
N LEU A 73 -13.10 4.84 6.77
CA LEU A 73 -12.76 5.77 5.70
C LEU A 73 -12.21 5.05 4.46
N LEU A 74 -11.32 4.08 4.64
CA LEU A 74 -10.74 3.30 3.55
C LEU A 74 -11.78 2.40 2.87
N LYS A 75 -12.64 1.72 3.65
CA LYS A 75 -13.71 0.85 3.13
C LYS A 75 -14.74 1.61 2.30
N GLN A 76 -15.10 2.84 2.70
CA GLN A 76 -15.99 3.72 1.92
C GLN A 76 -15.41 4.07 0.55
N SER A 77 -14.10 3.99 0.38
CA SER A 77 -13.38 4.22 -0.87
C SER A 77 -13.00 2.92 -1.60
N HIS A 78 -13.68 1.82 -1.30
CA HIS A 78 -13.46 0.50 -1.90
C HIS A 78 -12.07 -0.12 -1.67
N VAL A 79 -11.33 0.35 -0.64
CA VAL A 79 -10.08 -0.27 -0.22
C VAL A 79 -10.38 -1.40 0.77
N GLN A 80 -9.82 -2.58 0.51
CA GLN A 80 -9.87 -3.68 1.47
C GLN A 80 -8.81 -3.46 2.55
N VAL A 81 -9.16 -3.63 3.82
CA VAL A 81 -8.29 -3.30 4.94
C VAL A 81 -8.25 -4.43 5.95
N VAL A 82 -7.04 -4.77 6.38
CA VAL A 82 -6.80 -5.57 7.59
C VAL A 82 -6.26 -4.65 8.68
N GLY A 83 -7.00 -4.52 9.77
CA GLY A 83 -6.59 -3.74 10.94
C GLY A 83 -5.72 -4.56 11.90
N CYS A 84 -4.68 -3.93 12.45
CA CYS A 84 -3.77 -4.52 13.41
C CYS A 84 -3.52 -3.56 14.57
N THR A 85 -4.02 -3.88 15.77
CA THR A 85 -3.79 -3.08 16.99
C THR A 85 -2.46 -3.37 17.68
N ASN A 86 -1.82 -4.49 17.35
CA ASN A 86 -0.55 -4.88 17.95
C ASN A 86 0.56 -4.90 16.87
N PRO A 87 1.48 -3.91 16.84
CA PRO A 87 2.52 -3.84 15.83
C PRO A 87 3.48 -5.05 15.81
N HIS A 88 3.53 -5.85 16.88
CA HIS A 88 4.33 -7.08 16.90
C HIS A 88 3.77 -8.18 15.99
N ASN A 89 2.48 -8.15 15.67
CA ASN A 89 1.83 -9.14 14.81
C ASN A 89 1.95 -8.82 13.32
N VAL A 90 2.46 -7.64 12.96
CA VAL A 90 2.55 -7.17 11.57
C VAL A 90 3.35 -8.14 10.70
N LEU A 91 4.51 -8.63 11.17
CA LEU A 91 5.33 -9.54 10.37
C LEU A 91 4.66 -10.91 10.15
N GLU A 92 3.81 -11.35 11.07
CA GLU A 92 3.00 -12.57 10.89
C GLU A 92 1.92 -12.35 9.81
N LEU A 93 1.24 -11.20 9.83
CA LEU A 93 0.28 -10.82 8.80
C LEU A 93 0.94 -10.72 7.42
N LEU A 94 2.13 -10.12 7.33
CA LEU A 94 2.88 -9.99 6.07
C LEU A 94 3.40 -11.32 5.52
N ARG A 95 3.59 -12.34 6.36
CA ARG A 95 3.92 -13.70 5.88
C ARG A 95 2.72 -14.42 5.28
N ASN A 96 1.53 -14.13 5.80
CA ASN A 96 0.30 -14.87 5.48
C ASN A 96 -0.58 -14.13 4.46
N THR A 97 -0.30 -12.86 4.17
CA THR A 97 -1.13 -12.01 3.32
C THR A 97 -0.27 -11.01 2.59
N VAL A 98 -0.51 -10.87 1.29
CA VAL A 98 0.11 -9.84 0.46
C VAL A 98 -0.73 -8.57 0.55
N PHE A 99 -0.07 -7.46 0.80
CA PHE A 99 -0.69 -6.14 0.84
C PHE A 99 -0.08 -5.24 -0.23
N ASN A 100 -0.88 -4.30 -0.75
CA ASN A 100 -0.42 -3.28 -1.70
C ASN A 100 0.23 -2.10 -0.99
N ALA A 101 -0.19 -1.79 0.26
CA ALA A 101 0.41 -0.75 1.09
C ALA A 101 0.24 -1.06 2.58
N ILE A 102 1.09 -0.46 3.39
CA ILE A 102 0.98 -0.44 4.85
C ILE A 102 0.75 1.00 5.30
N ILE A 103 -0.23 1.20 6.16
CA ILE A 103 -0.53 2.50 6.78
C ILE A 103 -0.31 2.30 8.28
N THR A 104 0.57 3.09 8.89
CA THR A 104 0.90 2.91 10.31
C THR A 104 0.88 4.22 11.09
N ASP A 105 0.34 4.19 12.31
CA ASP A 105 0.61 5.27 13.26
C ASP A 105 2.12 5.26 13.62
N ILE A 106 2.65 6.46 13.85
CA ILE A 106 4.02 6.63 14.34
C ILE A 106 4.09 6.44 15.86
N GLN A 107 3.11 6.95 16.59
CA GLN A 107 3.15 7.03 18.05
C GLN A 107 2.44 5.86 18.72
N MET A 108 3.06 4.70 18.70
CA MET A 108 2.56 3.50 19.40
C MET A 108 3.48 3.16 20.60
N PRO A 109 2.90 2.78 21.77
CA PRO A 109 3.68 2.69 23.02
C PRO A 109 4.66 1.52 23.09
N THR A 110 4.40 0.42 22.36
CA THR A 110 5.23 -0.82 22.49
C THR A 110 6.27 -0.95 21.39
N LEU A 111 5.94 -0.52 20.20
CA LEU A 111 6.80 -0.50 19.02
C LEU A 111 6.32 0.65 18.13
N ASP A 112 7.07 1.72 18.05
CA ASP A 112 6.71 2.87 17.24
C ASP A 112 6.80 2.59 15.73
N GLY A 113 6.22 3.47 14.92
CA GLY A 113 6.18 3.30 13.47
C GLY A 113 7.55 3.26 12.81
N TYR A 114 8.57 3.92 13.36
CA TYR A 114 9.94 3.89 12.82
C TYR A 114 10.58 2.52 13.01
N HIS A 115 10.53 1.99 14.22
CA HIS A 115 11.04 0.65 14.50
C HIS A 115 10.24 -0.44 13.78
N LEU A 116 8.92 -0.23 13.61
CA LEU A 116 8.10 -1.14 12.82
C LEU A 116 8.56 -1.14 11.36
N LEU A 117 8.79 0.04 10.75
CA LEU A 117 9.29 0.16 9.39
C LEU A 117 10.65 -0.55 9.22
N GLU A 118 11.60 -0.32 10.12
CA GLU A 118 12.90 -1.00 10.10
C GLU A 118 12.72 -2.53 10.13
N ARG A 119 11.87 -3.04 11.02
CA ARG A 119 11.57 -4.47 11.10
C ARG A 119 10.93 -5.03 9.84
N ILE A 120 10.04 -4.27 9.19
CA ILE A 120 9.43 -4.65 7.91
C ILE A 120 10.52 -4.75 6.85
N ARG A 121 11.33 -3.72 6.66
CA ARG A 121 12.39 -3.66 5.64
C ARG A 121 13.49 -4.72 5.83
N THR A 122 13.79 -5.10 7.08
CA THR A 122 14.82 -6.10 7.41
C THR A 122 14.27 -7.50 7.63
N SER A 123 12.96 -7.71 7.45
CA SER A 123 12.28 -8.98 7.77
C SER A 123 12.68 -10.15 6.86
N GLY A 124 13.17 -9.86 5.65
CA GLY A 124 13.42 -10.86 4.61
C GLY A 124 12.14 -11.51 4.03
N ILE A 125 10.96 -10.98 4.39
CA ILE A 125 9.70 -11.39 3.78
C ILE A 125 9.66 -10.81 2.35
N PRO A 126 9.33 -11.60 1.33
CA PRO A 126 9.26 -11.11 -0.05
C PRO A 126 8.32 -9.90 -0.19
N GLY A 127 8.73 -8.86 -0.92
CA GLY A 127 7.95 -7.65 -1.19
C GLY A 127 7.96 -6.59 -0.09
N THR A 128 8.43 -6.90 1.11
CA THR A 128 8.42 -5.95 2.23
C THR A 128 9.55 -4.90 2.15
N ASP A 129 10.54 -5.11 1.33
CA ASP A 129 11.60 -4.17 1.01
C ASP A 129 11.10 -2.99 0.15
N GLU A 130 10.11 -3.22 -0.70
CA GLU A 130 9.58 -2.23 -1.66
C GLU A 130 8.16 -1.76 -1.34
N ILE A 131 7.38 -2.48 -0.52
CA ILE A 131 5.99 -2.13 -0.21
C ILE A 131 5.87 -0.67 0.27
N PRO A 132 4.94 0.14 -0.27
CA PRO A 132 4.67 1.47 0.22
C PRO A 132 4.26 1.46 1.69
N VAL A 133 4.92 2.27 2.53
CA VAL A 133 4.57 2.44 3.95
C VAL A 133 4.25 3.91 4.20
N ILE A 134 3.01 4.17 4.59
CA ILE A 134 2.48 5.51 4.89
C ILE A 134 2.48 5.71 6.40
N ALA A 135 3.11 6.80 6.84
CA ALA A 135 3.10 7.23 8.23
C ALA A 135 1.90 8.11 8.56
N LEU A 136 1.17 7.81 9.64
CA LEU A 136 0.18 8.70 10.22
C LEU A 136 0.79 9.35 11.47
N SER A 137 0.81 10.69 11.55
CA SER A 137 1.50 11.41 12.62
C SER A 137 0.64 12.50 13.24
N ALA A 138 0.64 12.61 14.58
CA ALA A 138 0.05 13.73 15.30
C ALA A 138 0.98 14.95 15.39
N SER A 139 2.25 14.84 14.94
CA SER A 139 3.24 15.90 15.07
C SER A 139 3.27 16.82 13.85
N ILE A 140 2.86 18.08 14.04
CA ILE A 140 2.95 19.14 13.03
C ILE A 140 4.42 19.66 12.89
N ALA A 141 5.29 19.33 13.84
CA ALA A 141 6.63 19.94 13.96
C ALA A 141 7.74 19.21 13.17
N LYS A 142 7.45 18.03 12.61
CA LYS A 142 8.43 17.30 11.79
C LYS A 142 8.22 17.64 10.32
N GLU A 143 9.32 18.03 9.66
CA GLU A 143 9.32 18.35 8.25
C GLU A 143 9.11 17.07 7.40
N HIS A 144 8.55 17.23 6.24
CA HIS A 144 8.27 16.18 5.24
C HIS A 144 9.50 15.27 4.99
N GLU A 145 10.66 15.89 4.82
CA GLU A 145 11.93 15.21 4.54
C GLU A 145 12.29 14.17 5.61
N HIS A 146 11.97 14.43 6.88
CA HIS A 146 12.29 13.53 7.98
C HIS A 146 11.64 12.13 7.86
N TYR A 147 10.39 12.06 7.36
CA TYR A 147 9.71 10.77 7.17
C TYR A 147 10.26 10.02 5.97
N LEU A 148 10.56 10.71 4.87
CA LEU A 148 11.16 10.11 3.68
C LEU A 148 12.58 9.62 3.93
N GLU A 149 13.39 10.40 4.64
CA GLU A 149 14.75 10.00 5.06
C GLU A 149 14.74 8.74 5.96
N ALA A 150 13.68 8.59 6.77
CA ALA A 150 13.50 7.40 7.60
C ALA A 150 13.07 6.16 6.79
N GLY A 151 12.68 6.33 5.50
CA GLY A 151 12.30 5.24 4.60
C GLY A 151 10.79 5.02 4.47
N PHE A 152 9.95 5.91 5.01
CA PHE A 152 8.52 5.92 4.69
C PHE A 152 8.31 6.39 3.25
N THR A 153 7.33 5.81 2.57
CA THR A 153 7.01 6.18 1.19
C THR A 153 6.13 7.43 1.13
N GLY A 154 5.35 7.68 2.18
CA GLY A 154 4.51 8.85 2.34
C GLY A 154 4.11 9.09 3.80
N PHE A 155 3.47 10.23 4.07
CA PHE A 155 2.97 10.53 5.41
C PHE A 155 1.74 11.43 5.35
N LEU A 156 0.92 11.37 6.42
CA LEU A 156 -0.20 12.28 6.67
C LEU A 156 -0.19 12.75 8.12
N ASN A 157 -0.47 14.04 8.31
CA ASN A 157 -0.68 14.59 9.66
C ASN A 157 -2.12 14.37 10.11
N LYS A 158 -2.30 13.86 11.32
CA LYS A 158 -3.60 13.79 12.01
C LYS A 158 -3.98 15.20 12.52
N PRO A 159 -5.24 15.68 12.34
CA PRO A 159 -6.35 15.02 11.65
C PRO A 159 -6.25 15.12 10.12
N PHE A 160 -6.66 14.08 9.40
CA PHE A 160 -6.73 14.04 7.95
C PHE A 160 -8.14 13.68 7.48
N THR A 161 -8.44 13.99 6.23
CA THR A 161 -9.70 13.63 5.57
C THR A 161 -9.54 12.33 4.78
N ALA A 162 -10.67 11.65 4.49
CA ALA A 162 -10.67 10.51 3.59
C ALA A 162 -10.02 10.84 2.24
N ALA A 163 -10.38 11.99 1.65
CA ALA A 163 -9.83 12.43 0.37
C ALA A 163 -8.29 12.56 0.38
N GLN A 164 -7.70 13.08 1.47
CA GLN A 164 -6.25 13.18 1.60
C GLN A 164 -5.57 11.81 1.67
N LEU A 165 -6.12 10.90 2.47
CA LEU A 165 -5.57 9.55 2.61
C LEU A 165 -5.66 8.77 1.30
N ILE A 166 -6.81 8.84 0.63
CA ILE A 166 -7.06 8.16 -0.64
C ILE A 166 -6.20 8.74 -1.77
N SER A 167 -6.07 10.08 -1.83
CA SER A 167 -5.21 10.72 -2.84
C SER A 167 -3.76 10.31 -2.69
N LEU A 168 -3.23 10.31 -1.45
CA LEU A 168 -1.86 9.88 -1.18
C LEU A 168 -1.66 8.39 -1.51
N LEU A 169 -2.60 7.54 -1.11
CA LEU A 169 -2.55 6.11 -1.40
C LEU A 169 -2.53 5.86 -2.92
N ASN A 170 -3.40 6.56 -3.66
CA ASN A 170 -3.47 6.46 -5.11
C ASN A 170 -2.17 6.91 -5.79
N GLU A 171 -1.62 8.06 -5.38
CA GLU A 171 -0.34 8.57 -5.88
C GLU A 171 0.79 7.55 -5.68
N LEU A 172 0.94 7.04 -4.45
CA LEU A 172 2.03 6.13 -4.11
C LEU A 172 1.90 4.77 -4.81
N LEU A 173 0.68 4.24 -4.94
CA LEU A 173 0.46 2.99 -5.64
C LEU A 173 0.65 3.15 -7.16
N THR A 174 0.27 4.29 -7.75
CA THR A 174 0.52 4.58 -9.17
C THR A 174 2.01 4.70 -9.44
N LEU A 175 2.75 5.48 -8.64
CA LEU A 175 4.21 5.61 -8.74
C LEU A 175 4.92 4.26 -8.54
N HIS A 176 4.43 3.45 -7.61
CA HIS A 176 4.97 2.13 -7.36
C HIS A 176 4.74 1.16 -8.54
N LEU A 177 3.59 1.25 -9.20
CA LEU A 177 3.28 0.50 -10.42
C LEU A 177 4.12 1.00 -11.60
N GLU A 178 4.30 2.31 -11.78
CA GLU A 178 5.13 2.90 -12.84
C GLU A 178 6.62 2.57 -12.64
N ALA A 179 7.15 2.65 -11.43
CA ALA A 179 8.52 2.24 -11.12
C ALA A 179 8.78 0.74 -11.38
N ARG A 180 7.74 -0.08 -11.30
CA ARG A 180 7.76 -1.50 -11.68
C ARG A 180 7.67 -1.74 -13.18
N SER A 181 7.33 -0.74 -13.98
CA SER A 181 7.03 -0.90 -15.42
C SER A 181 8.24 -0.81 -16.33
N GLU A 182 9.46 -0.67 -15.83
CA GLU A 182 10.67 -0.86 -16.66
C GLU A 182 10.97 -2.36 -16.85
N LEU A 183 10.03 -3.06 -17.46
CA LEU A 183 10.24 -4.44 -17.89
C LEU A 183 11.32 -4.48 -18.95
N ASN A 184 12.37 -5.22 -18.68
CA ASN A 184 13.52 -5.33 -19.58
C ASN A 184 13.27 -6.41 -20.66
N PHE A 185 12.40 -6.11 -21.62
CA PHE A 185 12.18 -7.00 -22.77
C PHE A 185 13.44 -7.21 -23.60
N SER A 186 14.42 -6.29 -23.56
CA SER A 186 15.70 -6.45 -24.20
C SER A 186 16.47 -7.67 -23.66
N SER A 187 16.25 -8.05 -22.40
CA SER A 187 16.86 -9.26 -21.84
C SER A 187 16.34 -10.53 -22.48
N LEU A 188 15.07 -10.58 -22.88
CA LEU A 188 14.50 -11.71 -23.62
C LEU A 188 15.00 -11.73 -25.06
N THR A 189 15.09 -10.56 -25.70
CA THR A 189 15.46 -10.45 -27.11
C THR A 189 16.97 -10.36 -27.34
N ALA A 190 17.78 -10.35 -26.26
CA ALA A 190 19.24 -10.30 -26.36
C ALA A 190 19.83 -11.41 -27.25
N PHE A 191 19.19 -12.56 -27.33
CA PHE A 191 19.59 -13.69 -28.17
C PHE A 191 19.27 -13.51 -29.65
N ALA A 192 18.40 -12.56 -30.01
CA ALA A 192 18.05 -12.23 -31.40
C ALA A 192 19.06 -11.28 -32.04
N GLY A 193 19.94 -10.66 -31.24
CA GLY A 193 20.85 -9.62 -31.72
C GLY A 193 20.11 -8.39 -32.23
N GLU A 194 20.49 -7.89 -33.42
CA GLU A 194 19.85 -6.74 -34.08
C GLU A 194 18.72 -7.15 -35.08
N ASP A 195 18.26 -8.41 -35.03
CA ASP A 195 17.22 -8.91 -35.91
C ASP A 195 15.83 -8.63 -35.36
N PRO A 196 15.05 -7.71 -35.98
CA PRO A 196 13.72 -7.36 -35.49
C PRO A 196 12.70 -8.50 -35.62
N GLU A 197 12.81 -9.34 -36.68
CA GLU A 197 11.86 -10.45 -36.86
C GLU A 197 12.11 -11.54 -35.83
N ALA A 198 13.39 -11.84 -35.52
CA ALA A 198 13.73 -12.76 -34.44
C ALA A 198 13.29 -12.26 -33.09
N SER A 199 13.45 -10.95 -32.78
CA SER A 199 12.98 -10.31 -31.56
C SER A 199 11.47 -10.41 -31.41
N ALA A 200 10.71 -10.07 -32.46
CA ALA A 200 9.26 -10.19 -32.46
C ALA A 200 8.79 -11.65 -32.27
N SER A 201 9.48 -12.61 -32.88
CA SER A 201 9.18 -14.04 -32.71
C SER A 201 9.41 -14.51 -31.27
N ILE A 202 10.45 -14.04 -30.60
CA ILE A 202 10.75 -14.36 -29.20
C ILE A 202 9.65 -13.80 -28.28
N LEU A 203 9.27 -12.52 -28.44
CA LEU A 203 8.22 -11.88 -27.65
C LEU A 203 6.86 -12.54 -27.87
N LYS A 204 6.56 -12.95 -29.10
CA LYS A 204 5.34 -13.69 -29.42
C LYS A 204 5.31 -15.03 -28.71
N THR A 205 6.39 -15.79 -28.76
CA THR A 205 6.52 -17.09 -28.08
C THR A 205 6.38 -16.93 -26.56
N PHE A 206 7.02 -15.90 -25.99
CA PHE A 206 6.88 -15.54 -24.58
C PHE A 206 5.42 -15.30 -24.22
N SER A 207 4.73 -14.46 -25.02
CA SER A 207 3.31 -14.13 -24.77
C SER A 207 2.41 -15.36 -24.83
N GLU A 208 2.57 -16.21 -25.86
CA GLU A 208 1.77 -17.43 -26.03
C GLU A 208 1.98 -18.44 -24.90
N GLU A 209 3.24 -18.70 -24.50
CA GLU A 209 3.56 -19.66 -23.43
C GLU A 209 3.15 -19.13 -22.05
N THR A 210 3.28 -17.81 -21.82
CA THR A 210 2.84 -17.20 -20.58
C THR A 210 1.32 -17.23 -20.46
N ARG A 211 0.56 -16.95 -21.54
CA ARG A 211 -0.90 -17.07 -21.54
C ARG A 211 -1.36 -18.49 -21.19
N LYS A 212 -0.76 -19.51 -21.75
CA LYS A 212 -1.07 -20.92 -21.40
C LYS A 212 -0.83 -21.18 -19.91
N SER A 213 0.25 -20.64 -19.35
CA SER A 213 0.56 -20.79 -17.93
C SER A 213 -0.45 -20.04 -17.05
N ILE A 214 -0.90 -18.86 -17.50
CA ILE A 214 -1.95 -18.07 -16.81
C ILE A 214 -3.30 -18.83 -16.82
N ASP A 215 -3.67 -19.45 -17.95
CA ASP A 215 -4.91 -20.25 -18.03
C ASP A 215 -4.86 -21.43 -17.05
N LEU A 216 -3.71 -22.10 -16.95
CA LEU A 216 -3.52 -23.16 -15.95
C LEU A 216 -3.58 -22.64 -14.50
N LEU A 217 -3.06 -21.43 -14.22
CA LEU A 217 -3.19 -20.79 -12.90
C LEU A 217 -4.66 -20.46 -12.58
N ARG A 218 -5.46 -20.05 -13.57
CA ARG A 218 -6.90 -19.87 -13.40
C ARG A 218 -7.64 -21.18 -13.09
N ASP A 219 -7.29 -22.24 -13.80
CA ASP A 219 -7.84 -23.58 -13.53
C ASP A 219 -7.47 -24.04 -12.11
N ALA A 220 -6.23 -23.79 -11.67
CA ALA A 220 -5.77 -24.08 -10.32
C ALA A 220 -6.52 -23.24 -9.27
N LEU A 221 -6.80 -21.95 -9.57
CA LEU A 221 -7.59 -21.07 -8.70
C LEU A 221 -9.02 -21.59 -8.53
N GLU A 222 -9.69 -21.97 -9.62
CA GLU A 222 -11.06 -22.52 -9.60
C GLU A 222 -11.11 -23.88 -8.92
N GLY A 223 -10.12 -24.74 -9.20
CA GLY A 223 -9.97 -26.08 -8.62
C GLY A 223 -9.45 -26.11 -7.19
N LYS A 224 -8.99 -24.98 -6.65
CA LYS A 224 -8.30 -24.86 -5.35
C LYS A 224 -7.05 -25.73 -5.28
N ASP A 225 -6.38 -25.91 -6.39
CA ASP A 225 -5.20 -26.77 -6.53
C ASP A 225 -3.91 -25.99 -6.25
N ARG A 226 -3.53 -25.96 -4.96
CA ARG A 226 -2.30 -25.29 -4.49
C ARG A 226 -1.04 -25.93 -5.06
N GLU A 227 -1.04 -27.25 -5.25
CA GLU A 227 0.13 -27.97 -5.76
C GLU A 227 0.38 -27.65 -7.23
N GLU A 228 -0.67 -27.59 -8.04
CA GLU A 228 -0.56 -27.20 -9.44
C GLU A 228 -0.14 -25.73 -9.57
N ALA A 229 -0.70 -24.81 -8.76
CA ALA A 229 -0.29 -23.41 -8.74
C ALA A 229 1.20 -23.26 -8.36
N SER A 230 1.69 -24.02 -7.38
CA SER A 230 3.10 -24.05 -7.00
C SER A 230 4.00 -24.49 -8.15
N ARG A 231 3.62 -25.56 -8.84
CA ARG A 231 4.36 -26.11 -9.99
C ARG A 231 4.46 -25.11 -11.15
N ILE A 232 3.36 -24.43 -11.46
CA ILE A 232 3.34 -23.42 -12.52
C ILE A 232 4.17 -22.20 -12.11
N SER A 233 4.07 -21.77 -10.85
CA SER A 233 4.86 -20.67 -10.32
C SER A 233 6.36 -20.93 -10.44
N HIS A 234 6.82 -22.13 -10.11
CA HIS A 234 8.21 -22.54 -10.29
C HIS A 234 8.68 -22.38 -11.75
N LYS A 235 7.84 -22.75 -12.71
CA LYS A 235 8.14 -22.63 -14.15
C LYS A 235 8.26 -21.15 -14.62
N LEU A 236 7.44 -20.26 -14.01
CA LEU A 236 7.37 -18.85 -14.41
C LEU A 236 8.47 -17.97 -13.79
N ILE A 237 8.98 -18.32 -12.61
CA ILE A 237 9.98 -17.55 -11.87
C ILE A 237 11.21 -17.17 -12.72
N PRO A 238 11.90 -18.09 -13.41
CA PRO A 238 13.08 -17.74 -14.19
C PRO A 238 12.77 -16.73 -15.29
N LEU A 239 11.61 -16.87 -15.93
CA LEU A 239 11.17 -16.05 -17.04
C LEU A 239 10.90 -14.60 -16.61
N PHE A 240 10.16 -14.40 -15.53
CA PHE A 240 9.89 -13.07 -14.98
C PHE A 240 11.08 -12.45 -14.26
N THR A 241 12.00 -13.27 -13.72
CA THR A 241 13.29 -12.79 -13.21
C THR A 241 14.13 -12.15 -14.30
N MET A 242 14.16 -12.77 -15.47
CA MET A 242 14.89 -12.24 -16.64
C MET A 242 14.32 -10.90 -17.12
N LEU A 243 13.01 -10.69 -17.00
CA LEU A 243 12.33 -9.43 -17.30
C LEU A 243 12.53 -8.35 -16.26
N GLY A 244 13.07 -8.67 -15.07
CA GLY A 244 13.14 -7.74 -13.96
C GLY A 244 11.78 -7.51 -13.25
N ALA A 245 10.80 -8.38 -13.49
CA ALA A 245 9.47 -8.31 -12.86
C ALA A 245 9.52 -8.76 -11.37
N ASN A 246 10.31 -8.05 -10.56
CA ASN A 246 10.70 -8.47 -9.21
C ASN A 246 9.51 -8.75 -8.31
N SER A 247 8.48 -7.93 -8.34
CA SER A 247 7.26 -8.12 -7.55
C SER A 247 6.52 -9.40 -7.92
N LEU A 248 6.27 -9.61 -9.22
CA LEU A 248 5.61 -10.83 -9.69
C LEU A 248 6.44 -12.07 -9.31
N VAL A 249 7.76 -12.00 -9.43
CA VAL A 249 8.68 -13.07 -9.02
C VAL A 249 8.55 -13.39 -7.52
N GLN A 250 8.40 -12.37 -6.68
CA GLN A 250 8.22 -12.58 -5.24
C GLN A 250 6.88 -13.27 -4.94
N HIS A 251 5.79 -12.84 -5.56
CA HIS A 251 4.48 -13.47 -5.44
C HIS A 251 4.51 -14.94 -5.91
N LEU A 252 5.15 -15.19 -7.05
CA LEU A 252 5.35 -16.55 -7.56
C LEU A 252 6.16 -17.43 -6.59
N ARG A 253 7.18 -16.88 -5.90
CA ARG A 253 7.97 -17.62 -4.90
C ARG A 253 7.16 -17.97 -3.66
N ILE A 254 6.21 -17.13 -3.24
CA ILE A 254 5.30 -17.46 -2.13
C ILE A 254 4.38 -18.61 -2.54
N LEU A 255 3.81 -18.56 -3.76
CA LEU A 255 2.98 -19.65 -4.30
C LEU A 255 3.79 -20.94 -4.50
N GLU A 256 5.05 -20.83 -4.97
CA GLU A 256 5.95 -21.96 -5.17
C GLU A 256 6.22 -22.73 -3.88
N LYS A 257 6.44 -22.02 -2.75
CA LYS A 257 6.68 -22.64 -1.45
C LYS A 257 5.50 -23.46 -0.95
N ASN A 258 4.28 -23.13 -1.43
CA ASN A 258 3.04 -23.78 -1.02
C ASN A 258 2.93 -23.95 0.51
N ASP A 259 3.25 -22.88 1.24
CA ASP A 259 3.34 -22.90 2.69
C ASP A 259 1.94 -23.08 3.30
N GLU A 260 1.81 -24.06 4.22
CA GLU A 260 0.57 -24.33 4.95
C GLU A 260 0.16 -23.15 5.87
N GLU A 261 1.10 -22.23 6.19
CA GLU A 261 0.82 -21.04 6.98
C GLU A 261 0.04 -19.97 6.18
N LEU A 262 0.06 -20.04 4.83
CA LEU A 262 -0.72 -19.13 3.99
C LEU A 262 -2.20 -19.48 4.04
N THR A 263 -3.03 -18.58 4.58
CA THR A 263 -4.48 -18.79 4.67
C THR A 263 -5.11 -18.96 3.28
N ASP A 264 -6.25 -19.65 3.20
CA ASP A 264 -6.96 -19.81 1.92
C ASP A 264 -7.30 -18.44 1.29
N SER A 265 -7.79 -17.48 2.07
CA SER A 265 -8.09 -16.14 1.59
C SER A 265 -6.86 -15.43 1.03
N GLY A 266 -5.72 -15.51 1.73
CA GLY A 266 -4.45 -14.94 1.28
C GLY A 266 -3.94 -15.61 -0.01
N TRP A 267 -4.09 -16.93 -0.11
CA TRP A 267 -3.69 -17.67 -1.30
C TRP A 267 -4.53 -17.29 -2.54
N TYR A 268 -5.87 -17.15 -2.39
CA TYR A 268 -6.74 -16.74 -3.48
C TYR A 268 -6.41 -15.33 -3.96
N HIS A 269 -6.19 -14.41 -3.03
CA HIS A 269 -5.84 -13.04 -3.36
C HIS A 269 -4.49 -12.99 -4.10
N LEU A 270 -3.47 -13.65 -3.55
CA LEU A 270 -2.14 -13.70 -4.13
C LEU A 270 -2.13 -14.30 -5.54
N LEU A 271 -2.84 -15.42 -5.74
CA LEU A 271 -2.92 -16.06 -7.04
C LEU A 271 -3.67 -15.19 -8.07
N GLY A 272 -4.72 -14.48 -7.62
CA GLY A 272 -5.42 -13.48 -8.43
C GLY A 272 -4.48 -12.35 -8.89
N GLU A 273 -3.69 -11.78 -7.98
CA GLU A 273 -2.71 -10.74 -8.31
C GLU A 273 -1.63 -11.23 -9.28
N VAL A 274 -1.13 -12.45 -9.10
CA VAL A 274 -0.15 -13.05 -10.03
C VAL A 274 -0.74 -13.16 -11.44
N ILE A 275 -1.97 -13.61 -11.56
CA ILE A 275 -2.67 -13.72 -12.85
C ILE A 275 -2.79 -12.35 -13.53
N GLU A 276 -3.23 -11.32 -12.81
CA GLU A 276 -3.40 -9.97 -13.32
C GLU A 276 -2.07 -9.32 -13.73
N GLN A 277 -1.04 -9.41 -12.88
CA GLN A 277 0.29 -8.87 -13.18
C GLN A 277 0.91 -9.57 -14.39
N ALA A 278 0.82 -10.89 -14.47
CA ALA A 278 1.34 -11.65 -15.61
C ALA A 278 0.62 -11.29 -16.92
N LEU A 279 -0.71 -11.07 -16.89
CA LEU A 279 -1.48 -10.60 -18.04
C LEU A 279 -1.06 -9.22 -18.50
N ALA A 280 -0.83 -8.29 -17.59
CA ALA A 280 -0.34 -6.95 -17.91
C ALA A 280 1.01 -7.02 -18.65
N ILE A 281 1.95 -7.81 -18.14
CA ILE A 281 3.26 -8.02 -18.77
C ILE A 281 3.14 -8.63 -20.18
N VAL A 282 2.24 -9.58 -20.37
CA VAL A 282 1.99 -10.17 -21.70
C VAL A 282 1.45 -9.12 -22.66
N LYS A 283 0.53 -8.26 -22.20
CA LYS A 283 -0.01 -7.16 -23.01
C LYS A 283 1.05 -6.15 -23.41
N ASP A 284 1.98 -5.82 -22.50
CA ASP A 284 3.11 -4.94 -22.77
C ASP A 284 4.07 -5.56 -23.79
N ALA A 285 4.36 -6.87 -23.67
CA ALA A 285 5.17 -7.60 -24.64
C ALA A 285 4.53 -7.61 -26.04
N GLU A 286 3.23 -7.80 -26.13
CA GLU A 286 2.47 -7.74 -27.40
C GLU A 286 2.49 -6.34 -28.01
N SER A 287 2.42 -5.29 -27.18
CA SER A 287 2.53 -3.90 -27.63
C SER A 287 3.93 -3.54 -28.15
N ALA A 288 4.96 -4.22 -27.64
CA ALA A 288 6.34 -4.04 -28.11
C ALA A 288 6.62 -4.74 -29.46
N ILE A 289 5.73 -5.59 -29.95
CA ILE A 289 5.84 -6.27 -31.26
C ILE A 289 5.32 -5.38 -32.40
N GLY A 290 4.40 -4.43 -32.09
CA GLY A 290 3.74 -3.57 -33.08
C GLY A 290 4.41 -2.26 -33.29
#